data_502257cedb8289eaab456cda0b9c1fc2
#
_entry.id   502257cedb8289eaab456cda0b9c1fc2
#
_cell.length_a   1.000
_cell.length_b   1.000
_cell.length_c   1.000
_cell.angle_alpha   90.00
_cell.angle_beta   90.00
_cell.angle_gamma   90.00
#
_symmetry.space_group_name_H-M   'P 1'
#
loop_
_entity.id
_entity.type
_entity.pdbx_description
1 polymer ?
#
loop_
_entity_poly.entity_id
_entity_poly.type
_entity_poly.pdbx_seq_one_letter_code
_entity_poly.pdbx_strand_id
1 'polypeptide(L)'
;MKRLLLLLSLFFAFFSVSVYAEEIPSSPPSNGVYDPHGYLNKDVVDKVGELNKEWSETTLKPQIAVAIVDSLDKDIESVANETARAWKVGYSGTDNGILLVIAIKDKKIRTETSNNLSTLITDSKASSLNSAVKSDFRRGNYSAGVSAYLSELSNFMTPYLSNSASEIKEKKSEEEKDKLDKLAKMLFKLPLIILTIILPLMLPILLIQYLIRRYDNRYSGYTGYTENHNRGYYVSKSIKAYNDDVDSDDDYYHSKKSSSSGSSGDSSYYSGDSGSSSYSSGDSSSSWSGGDSWSGGGFDGGGSSGDW
;
A
#
# COMPACT_ATOMS: atom_id res chain seq x y z
N MET A 1 -25.26 23.48 -44.86
CA MET A 1 -24.29 23.41 -43.74
C MET A 1 -24.93 23.68 -42.36
N LYS A 2 -25.66 24.83 -42.16
CA LYS A 2 -26.29 25.14 -40.84
C LYS A 2 -27.27 24.07 -40.34
N ARG A 3 -28.11 23.48 -41.23
CA ARG A 3 -29.06 22.42 -40.86
C ARG A 3 -28.39 21.11 -40.53
N LEU A 4 -27.25 20.78 -41.12
CA LEU A 4 -26.43 19.60 -40.82
C LEU A 4 -25.76 19.72 -39.44
N LEU A 5 -25.26 20.90 -39.10
CA LEU A 5 -24.68 21.20 -37.79
C LEU A 5 -25.73 21.11 -36.66
N LEU A 6 -26.97 21.57 -36.95
CA LEU A 6 -28.09 21.45 -35.99
C LEU A 6 -28.49 19.99 -35.75
N LEU A 7 -28.55 19.17 -36.80
CA LEU A 7 -28.83 17.74 -36.67
C LEU A 7 -27.71 17.00 -35.93
N LEU A 8 -26.45 17.38 -36.18
CA LEU A 8 -25.28 16.81 -35.49
C LEU A 8 -25.26 17.20 -34.00
N SER A 9 -25.61 18.45 -33.67
CA SER A 9 -25.71 18.88 -32.26
C SER A 9 -26.87 18.22 -31.54
N LEU A 10 -27.98 17.98 -32.20
CA LEU A 10 -29.11 17.24 -31.65
C LEU A 10 -28.75 15.78 -31.40
N PHE A 11 -28.00 15.16 -32.33
CA PHE A 11 -27.52 13.80 -32.18
C PHE A 11 -26.55 13.65 -30.97
N PHE A 12 -25.62 14.60 -30.77
CA PHE A 12 -24.75 14.62 -29.62
C PHE A 12 -25.48 14.87 -28.29
N ALA A 13 -26.58 15.63 -28.28
CA ALA A 13 -27.39 15.86 -27.09
C ALA A 13 -28.10 14.59 -26.59
N PHE A 14 -28.43 13.64 -27.49
CA PHE A 14 -29.01 12.36 -27.12
C PHE A 14 -28.00 11.36 -26.54
N PHE A 15 -26.68 11.59 -26.69
CA PHE A 15 -25.63 10.72 -26.17
C PHE A 15 -25.06 11.16 -24.81
N SER A 16 -25.66 12.15 -24.16
CA SER A 16 -25.30 12.48 -22.78
C SER A 16 -25.89 11.42 -21.84
N VAL A 17 -25.27 10.26 -21.81
CA VAL A 17 -25.51 9.24 -20.77
C VAL A 17 -24.95 9.81 -19.48
N SER A 18 -25.82 10.32 -18.62
CA SER A 18 -25.44 10.65 -17.25
C SER A 18 -25.11 9.33 -16.54
N VAL A 19 -23.83 9.07 -16.34
CA VAL A 19 -23.42 8.02 -15.41
C VAL A 19 -23.73 8.56 -14.02
N TYR A 20 -24.81 8.12 -13.45
CA TYR A 20 -25.10 8.37 -12.04
C TYR A 20 -24.22 7.41 -11.24
N ALA A 21 -23.34 7.94 -10.42
CA ALA A 21 -22.67 7.19 -9.39
C ALA A 21 -23.73 6.71 -8.38
N GLU A 22 -23.54 5.50 -7.89
CA GLU A 22 -24.45 4.88 -6.95
C GLU A 22 -23.98 5.14 -5.53
N GLU A 23 -24.88 5.66 -4.69
CA GLU A 23 -24.61 5.88 -3.29
C GLU A 23 -24.92 4.61 -2.48
N ILE A 24 -23.94 4.12 -1.73
CA ILE A 24 -24.13 3.00 -0.81
C ILE A 24 -24.91 3.52 0.41
N PRO A 25 -25.99 2.85 0.84
CA PRO A 25 -26.80 3.31 1.96
C PRO A 25 -25.98 3.40 3.25
N SER A 26 -26.33 4.36 4.11
CA SER A 26 -25.65 4.54 5.39
C SER A 26 -25.97 3.44 6.43
N SER A 27 -26.94 2.57 6.16
CA SER A 27 -27.33 1.46 7.03
C SER A 27 -26.97 0.13 6.39
N PRO A 28 -26.40 -0.83 7.14
CA PRO A 28 -26.09 -2.14 6.60
C PRO A 28 -27.34 -2.90 6.23
N PRO A 29 -27.33 -3.68 5.13
CA PRO A 29 -28.38 -4.64 4.84
C PRO A 29 -28.42 -5.74 5.90
N SER A 30 -29.61 -6.28 6.15
CA SER A 30 -29.83 -7.31 7.19
C SER A 30 -28.99 -8.57 7.00
N ASN A 31 -28.67 -8.93 5.75
CA ASN A 31 -27.85 -10.08 5.38
C ASN A 31 -26.36 -9.75 5.18
N GLY A 32 -25.94 -8.50 5.46
CA GLY A 32 -24.56 -8.05 5.26
C GLY A 32 -24.14 -7.84 3.80
N VAL A 33 -25.09 -7.90 2.83
CA VAL A 33 -24.77 -7.77 1.40
C VAL A 33 -25.65 -6.69 0.77
N TYR A 34 -25.01 -5.64 0.25
CA TYR A 34 -25.65 -4.63 -0.60
C TYR A 34 -25.35 -4.93 -2.06
N ASP A 35 -26.36 -5.37 -2.77
CA ASP A 35 -26.31 -5.72 -4.20
C ASP A 35 -27.63 -5.33 -4.88
N PRO A 36 -27.83 -4.05 -5.19
CA PRO A 36 -29.07 -3.58 -5.78
C PRO A 36 -29.31 -4.06 -7.20
N HIS A 37 -28.27 -4.52 -7.90
CA HIS A 37 -28.34 -4.96 -9.28
C HIS A 37 -28.38 -6.48 -9.46
N GLY A 38 -28.24 -7.25 -8.36
CA GLY A 38 -28.29 -8.71 -8.40
C GLY A 38 -27.09 -9.35 -9.10
N TYR A 39 -25.90 -8.77 -8.92
CA TYR A 39 -24.65 -9.36 -9.44
C TYR A 39 -24.29 -10.67 -8.76
N LEU A 40 -24.72 -10.83 -7.50
CA LEU A 40 -24.44 -12.02 -6.70
C LEU A 40 -25.67 -12.93 -6.68
N ASN A 41 -25.42 -14.21 -6.89
CA ASN A 41 -26.46 -15.22 -6.71
C ASN A 41 -26.76 -15.43 -5.21
N LYS A 42 -27.90 -16.07 -4.95
CA LYS A 42 -28.36 -16.32 -3.59
C LYS A 42 -27.34 -17.13 -2.76
N ASP A 43 -26.66 -18.09 -3.37
CA ASP A 43 -25.69 -18.96 -2.67
C ASP A 43 -24.52 -18.16 -2.07
N VAL A 44 -24.06 -17.12 -2.79
CA VAL A 44 -22.99 -16.22 -2.29
C VAL A 44 -23.51 -15.31 -1.18
N VAL A 45 -24.73 -14.80 -1.34
CA VAL A 45 -25.36 -13.99 -0.28
C VAL A 45 -25.59 -14.80 0.99
N ASP A 46 -26.12 -16.02 0.85
CA ASP A 46 -26.33 -16.93 1.97
C ASP A 46 -24.99 -17.29 2.65
N LYS A 47 -23.94 -17.50 1.86
CA LYS A 47 -22.58 -17.80 2.37
C LYS A 47 -22.00 -16.68 3.24
N VAL A 48 -22.26 -15.41 2.93
CA VAL A 48 -21.88 -14.29 3.81
C VAL A 48 -22.56 -14.41 5.17
N GLY A 49 -23.87 -14.67 5.18
CA GLY A 49 -24.65 -14.87 6.41
C GLY A 49 -24.18 -16.08 7.20
N GLU A 50 -23.92 -17.21 6.52
CA GLU A 50 -23.40 -18.42 7.15
C GLU A 50 -22.03 -18.20 7.81
N LEU A 51 -21.10 -17.53 7.13
CA LEU A 51 -19.79 -17.19 7.68
C LEU A 51 -19.93 -16.29 8.90
N ASN A 52 -20.74 -15.24 8.82
CA ASN A 52 -20.97 -14.36 9.97
C ASN A 52 -21.54 -15.12 11.16
N LYS A 53 -22.51 -16.00 10.93
CA LYS A 53 -23.10 -16.83 11.97
C LYS A 53 -22.06 -17.78 12.59
N GLU A 54 -21.28 -18.49 11.78
CA GLU A 54 -20.22 -19.38 12.23
C GLU A 54 -19.17 -18.61 13.05
N TRP A 55 -18.73 -17.45 12.54
CA TRP A 55 -17.69 -16.66 13.19
C TRP A 55 -18.16 -15.96 14.47
N SER A 56 -19.45 -15.68 14.61
CA SER A 56 -20.01 -15.10 15.83
C SER A 56 -19.83 -15.98 17.07
N GLU A 57 -19.72 -17.30 16.86
CA GLU A 57 -19.51 -18.29 17.92
C GLU A 57 -18.02 -18.47 18.29
N THR A 58 -17.11 -17.82 17.57
CA THR A 58 -15.67 -17.95 17.78
C THR A 58 -15.13 -16.90 18.77
N THR A 59 -13.91 -17.11 19.27
CA THR A 59 -13.26 -16.14 20.18
C THR A 59 -12.97 -14.81 19.49
N LEU A 60 -12.55 -14.84 18.23
CA LEU A 60 -12.18 -13.64 17.47
C LEU A 60 -13.42 -12.87 16.98
N LYS A 61 -14.51 -13.55 16.71
CA LYS A 61 -15.78 -12.99 16.22
C LYS A 61 -15.62 -11.99 15.07
N PRO A 62 -14.97 -12.35 13.96
CA PRO A 62 -14.93 -11.45 12.82
C PRO A 62 -16.30 -11.36 12.16
N GLN A 63 -16.59 -10.23 11.52
CA GLN A 63 -17.81 -10.01 10.76
C GLN A 63 -17.50 -9.46 9.39
N ILE A 64 -18.07 -10.03 8.33
CA ILE A 64 -17.89 -9.59 6.95
C ILE A 64 -19.17 -8.96 6.39
N ALA A 65 -18.98 -7.86 5.66
CA ALA A 65 -20.01 -7.25 4.81
C ALA A 65 -19.50 -7.12 3.37
N VAL A 66 -20.43 -7.10 2.42
CA VAL A 66 -20.14 -6.94 0.99
C VAL A 66 -21.01 -5.84 0.42
N ALA A 67 -20.41 -4.89 -0.30
CA ALA A 67 -21.12 -3.90 -1.11
C ALA A 67 -20.65 -4.03 -2.56
N ILE A 68 -21.58 -4.30 -3.47
CA ILE A 68 -21.31 -4.36 -4.90
C ILE A 68 -22.23 -3.39 -5.64
N VAL A 69 -21.62 -2.49 -6.40
CA VAL A 69 -22.30 -1.39 -7.09
C VAL A 69 -21.78 -1.24 -8.51
N ASP A 70 -22.47 -0.46 -9.32
CA ASP A 70 -22.04 -0.16 -10.69
C ASP A 70 -20.78 0.71 -10.72
N SER A 71 -20.84 1.88 -10.12
CA SER A 71 -19.74 2.85 -10.07
C SER A 71 -19.83 3.75 -8.86
N LEU A 72 -18.72 4.34 -8.46
CA LEU A 72 -18.59 5.23 -7.30
C LEU A 72 -18.38 6.68 -7.77
N ASP A 73 -18.77 7.64 -6.94
CA ASP A 73 -18.55 9.08 -7.13
C ASP A 73 -17.22 9.57 -6.58
N LYS A 74 -16.61 8.76 -5.70
CA LYS A 74 -15.34 9.03 -5.02
C LYS A 74 -14.36 7.88 -5.23
N ASP A 75 -13.15 8.03 -4.71
CA ASP A 75 -12.21 6.93 -4.64
C ASP A 75 -12.74 5.78 -3.76
N ILE A 76 -12.40 4.56 -4.13
CA ILE A 76 -12.94 3.36 -3.48
C ILE A 76 -12.43 3.24 -2.02
N GLU A 77 -11.29 3.81 -1.70
CA GLU A 77 -10.73 3.85 -0.37
C GLU A 77 -11.62 4.66 0.57
N SER A 78 -11.96 5.88 0.17
CA SER A 78 -12.84 6.76 0.93
C SER A 78 -14.22 6.15 1.10
N VAL A 79 -14.81 5.62 0.02
CA VAL A 79 -16.14 5.00 0.06
C VAL A 79 -16.14 3.78 0.98
N ALA A 80 -15.14 2.91 0.89
CA ALA A 80 -15.07 1.72 1.73
C ALA A 80 -14.92 2.07 3.21
N ASN A 81 -14.07 3.03 3.55
CA ASN A 81 -13.86 3.48 4.92
C ASN A 81 -15.12 4.16 5.48
N GLU A 82 -15.74 5.09 4.73
CA GLU A 82 -16.99 5.75 5.11
C GLU A 82 -18.11 4.73 5.32
N THR A 83 -18.26 3.76 4.39
CA THR A 83 -19.27 2.71 4.49
C THR A 83 -19.03 1.77 5.68
N ALA A 84 -17.78 1.32 5.89
CA ALA A 84 -17.46 0.45 7.01
C ALA A 84 -17.77 1.09 8.36
N ARG A 85 -17.50 2.39 8.50
CA ARG A 85 -17.85 3.19 9.68
C ARG A 85 -19.36 3.40 9.83
N ALA A 86 -20.05 3.77 8.75
CA ALA A 86 -21.48 3.99 8.75
C ALA A 86 -22.25 2.70 9.10
N TRP A 87 -21.82 1.58 8.53
CA TRP A 87 -22.41 0.26 8.80
C TRP A 87 -21.97 -0.33 10.12
N LYS A 88 -20.93 0.23 10.75
CA LYS A 88 -20.34 -0.30 12.00
C LYS A 88 -20.00 -1.78 11.85
N VAL A 89 -19.33 -2.14 10.75
CA VAL A 89 -19.00 -3.54 10.47
C VAL A 89 -18.15 -4.12 11.59
N GLY A 90 -18.55 -5.27 12.12
CA GLY A 90 -17.98 -5.91 13.31
C GLY A 90 -18.99 -6.03 14.45
N TYR A 91 -18.77 -7.02 15.33
CA TYR A 91 -19.60 -7.18 16.50
C TYR A 91 -19.21 -6.20 17.60
N SER A 92 -20.19 -5.86 18.45
CA SER A 92 -20.00 -4.94 19.57
C SER A 92 -18.83 -5.34 20.46
N GLY A 93 -17.91 -4.41 20.67
CA GLY A 93 -16.76 -4.58 21.56
C GLY A 93 -15.63 -5.45 21.01
N THR A 94 -15.70 -5.87 19.74
CA THR A 94 -14.64 -6.65 19.11
C THR A 94 -13.84 -5.86 18.09
N ASP A 95 -14.44 -4.90 17.40
CA ASP A 95 -13.86 -4.15 16.28
C ASP A 95 -13.16 -5.05 15.24
N ASN A 96 -13.78 -6.18 14.93
CA ASN A 96 -13.27 -7.21 14.03
C ASN A 96 -14.08 -7.26 12.72
N GLY A 97 -14.22 -6.10 12.08
CA GLY A 97 -14.98 -5.95 10.83
C GLY A 97 -14.12 -6.10 9.56
N ILE A 98 -14.74 -6.65 8.53
CA ILE A 98 -14.21 -6.74 7.17
C ILE A 98 -15.28 -6.23 6.22
N LEU A 99 -14.98 -5.26 5.37
CA LEU A 99 -15.87 -4.81 4.32
C LEU A 99 -15.22 -5.04 2.96
N LEU A 100 -15.92 -5.73 2.08
CA LEU A 100 -15.56 -5.88 0.66
C LEU A 100 -16.41 -4.92 -0.17
N VAL A 101 -15.79 -3.95 -0.83
CA VAL A 101 -16.44 -3.04 -1.78
C VAL A 101 -16.00 -3.38 -3.20
N ILE A 102 -16.97 -3.46 -4.11
CA ILE A 102 -16.75 -3.78 -5.52
C ILE A 102 -17.49 -2.77 -6.37
N ALA A 103 -16.80 -2.08 -7.27
CA ALA A 103 -17.35 -1.15 -8.26
C ALA A 103 -17.15 -1.73 -9.67
N ILE A 104 -18.21 -2.28 -10.24
CA ILE A 104 -18.16 -3.11 -11.45
C ILE A 104 -17.71 -2.35 -12.67
N LYS A 105 -18.28 -1.19 -12.95
CA LYS A 105 -17.92 -0.37 -14.11
C LYS A 105 -16.57 0.31 -13.97
N ASP A 106 -16.18 0.63 -12.72
CA ASP A 106 -14.89 1.21 -12.41
C ASP A 106 -13.77 0.15 -12.38
N LYS A 107 -14.15 -1.14 -12.38
CA LYS A 107 -13.24 -2.31 -12.23
C LYS A 107 -12.38 -2.20 -10.99
N LYS A 108 -12.96 -1.79 -9.89
CA LYS A 108 -12.26 -1.58 -8.62
C LYS A 108 -12.82 -2.47 -7.53
N ILE A 109 -11.92 -3.00 -6.73
CA ILE A 109 -12.21 -3.80 -5.54
C ILE A 109 -11.41 -3.27 -4.36
N ARG A 110 -12.02 -3.25 -3.19
CA ARG A 110 -11.32 -2.93 -1.96
C ARG A 110 -11.77 -3.86 -0.83
N THR A 111 -10.79 -4.38 -0.12
CA THR A 111 -10.97 -4.97 1.20
C THR A 111 -10.59 -3.94 2.24
N GLU A 112 -11.53 -3.53 3.07
CA GLU A 112 -11.32 -2.64 4.20
C GLU A 112 -11.41 -3.47 5.49
N THR A 113 -10.46 -3.26 6.42
CA THR A 113 -10.38 -4.00 7.68
C THR A 113 -10.36 -3.06 8.87
N SER A 114 -11.04 -3.46 9.92
CA SER A 114 -10.99 -2.74 11.20
C SER A 114 -9.61 -2.84 11.86
N ASN A 115 -9.33 -1.93 12.78
CA ASN A 115 -8.03 -1.81 13.44
C ASN A 115 -7.54 -3.10 14.09
N ASN A 116 -8.42 -3.85 14.74
CA ASN A 116 -8.05 -5.10 15.40
C ASN A 116 -7.70 -6.20 14.40
N LEU A 117 -8.35 -6.24 13.24
CA LEU A 117 -8.05 -7.21 12.19
C LEU A 117 -6.91 -6.78 11.25
N SER A 118 -6.56 -5.51 11.17
CA SER A 118 -5.50 -5.01 10.28
C SER A 118 -4.13 -5.63 10.57
N THR A 119 -3.91 -6.08 11.80
CA THR A 119 -2.69 -6.80 12.16
C THR A 119 -2.69 -8.24 11.67
N LEU A 120 -3.85 -8.83 11.45
CA LEU A 120 -4.03 -10.20 10.96
C LEU A 120 -4.22 -10.19 9.43
N ILE A 121 -5.20 -9.44 8.95
CA ILE A 121 -5.43 -9.21 7.53
C ILE A 121 -4.66 -7.93 7.14
N THR A 122 -3.35 -8.07 6.97
CA THR A 122 -2.49 -6.97 6.53
C THR A 122 -2.84 -6.53 5.12
N ASP A 123 -2.38 -5.35 4.68
CA ASP A 123 -2.57 -4.85 3.31
C ASP A 123 -2.11 -5.86 2.25
N SER A 124 -1.01 -6.57 2.51
CA SER A 124 -0.51 -7.63 1.63
C SER A 124 -1.49 -8.80 1.54
N LYS A 125 -2.11 -9.22 2.67
CA LYS A 125 -3.10 -10.30 2.65
C LYS A 125 -4.40 -9.83 1.99
N ALA A 126 -4.86 -8.62 2.26
CA ALA A 126 -6.01 -8.01 1.60
C ALA A 126 -5.79 -7.93 0.07
N SER A 127 -4.60 -7.54 -0.37
CA SER A 127 -4.23 -7.54 -1.80
C SER A 127 -4.24 -8.95 -2.40
N SER A 128 -3.78 -9.96 -1.66
CA SER A 128 -3.87 -11.37 -2.10
C SER A 128 -5.31 -11.83 -2.25
N LEU A 129 -6.19 -11.52 -1.28
CA LEU A 129 -7.61 -11.82 -1.34
C LEU A 129 -8.29 -11.14 -2.55
N ASN A 130 -8.01 -9.85 -2.77
CA ASN A 130 -8.50 -9.12 -3.94
C ASN A 130 -8.01 -9.73 -5.26
N SER A 131 -6.85 -10.35 -5.26
CA SER A 131 -6.32 -11.01 -6.46
C SER A 131 -7.05 -12.30 -6.82
N ALA A 132 -7.64 -12.98 -5.84
CA ALA A 132 -8.37 -14.23 -6.06
C ALA A 132 -9.60 -14.05 -6.98
N VAL A 133 -10.23 -12.87 -6.98
CA VAL A 133 -11.42 -12.59 -7.79
C VAL A 133 -11.12 -12.23 -9.24
N LYS A 134 -9.90 -11.76 -9.55
CA LYS A 134 -9.57 -11.07 -10.82
C LYS A 134 -9.90 -11.89 -12.06
N SER A 135 -9.62 -13.19 -12.04
CA SER A 135 -9.86 -14.06 -13.19
C SER A 135 -11.34 -14.21 -13.50
N ASP A 136 -12.18 -14.30 -12.48
CA ASP A 136 -13.63 -14.44 -12.63
C ASP A 136 -14.27 -13.11 -13.03
N PHE A 137 -13.86 -12.03 -12.41
CA PHE A 137 -14.37 -10.69 -12.70
C PHE A 137 -14.06 -10.25 -14.14
N ARG A 138 -12.89 -10.57 -14.69
CA ARG A 138 -12.57 -10.33 -16.10
C ARG A 138 -13.50 -11.06 -17.06
N ARG A 139 -14.09 -12.18 -16.63
CA ARG A 139 -15.09 -12.96 -17.39
C ARG A 139 -16.52 -12.53 -17.11
N GLY A 140 -16.75 -11.55 -16.21
CA GLY A 140 -18.09 -11.15 -15.78
C GLY A 140 -18.72 -12.10 -14.77
N ASN A 141 -17.99 -13.05 -14.21
CA ASN A 141 -18.52 -14.05 -13.27
C ASN A 141 -18.37 -13.54 -11.82
N TYR A 142 -19.13 -12.49 -11.47
CA TYR A 142 -19.00 -11.81 -10.18
C TYR A 142 -19.31 -12.71 -8.99
N SER A 143 -20.37 -13.52 -9.08
CA SER A 143 -20.71 -14.49 -8.03
C SER A 143 -19.57 -15.49 -7.78
N ALA A 144 -18.95 -16.04 -8.83
CA ALA A 144 -17.84 -16.98 -8.70
C ALA A 144 -16.63 -16.31 -8.05
N GLY A 145 -16.30 -15.08 -8.47
CA GLY A 145 -15.21 -14.32 -7.89
C GLY A 145 -15.41 -14.02 -6.40
N VAL A 146 -16.59 -13.53 -6.01
CA VAL A 146 -16.91 -13.28 -4.58
C VAL A 146 -16.91 -14.58 -3.79
N SER A 147 -17.43 -15.68 -4.35
CA SER A 147 -17.38 -17.00 -3.70
C SER A 147 -15.92 -17.47 -3.48
N ALA A 148 -15.04 -17.24 -4.44
CA ALA A 148 -13.61 -17.53 -4.31
C ALA A 148 -12.96 -16.68 -3.21
N TYR A 149 -13.25 -15.38 -3.17
CA TYR A 149 -12.82 -14.46 -2.12
C TYR A 149 -13.23 -14.96 -0.73
N LEU A 150 -14.52 -15.25 -0.54
CA LEU A 150 -15.06 -15.73 0.74
C LEU A 150 -14.41 -17.04 1.17
N SER A 151 -14.13 -17.94 0.21
CA SER A 151 -13.48 -19.21 0.48
C SER A 151 -12.02 -19.03 0.91
N GLU A 152 -11.28 -18.16 0.20
CA GLU A 152 -9.90 -17.83 0.55
C GLU A 152 -9.81 -17.12 1.90
N LEU A 153 -10.72 -16.18 2.17
CA LEU A 153 -10.82 -15.50 3.45
C LEU A 153 -11.13 -16.48 4.58
N SER A 154 -12.12 -17.37 4.41
CA SER A 154 -12.49 -18.37 5.40
C SER A 154 -11.33 -19.32 5.70
N ASN A 155 -10.67 -19.84 4.68
CA ASN A 155 -9.47 -20.68 4.83
C ASN A 155 -8.35 -19.98 5.60
N PHE A 156 -8.14 -18.70 5.30
CA PHE A 156 -7.15 -17.89 6.01
C PHE A 156 -7.53 -17.66 7.47
N MET A 157 -8.80 -17.38 7.75
CA MET A 157 -9.30 -17.09 9.10
C MET A 157 -9.38 -18.33 10.00
N THR A 158 -9.65 -19.50 9.45
CA THR A 158 -9.87 -20.76 10.20
C THR A 158 -8.87 -21.01 11.33
N PRO A 159 -7.55 -20.89 11.16
CA PRO A 159 -6.60 -21.16 12.25
C PRO A 159 -6.66 -20.12 13.38
N TYR A 160 -7.31 -18.99 13.19
CA TYR A 160 -7.38 -17.89 14.16
C TYR A 160 -8.71 -17.84 14.90
N LEU A 161 -9.75 -18.50 14.39
CA LEU A 161 -11.10 -18.43 14.93
C LEU A 161 -11.22 -19.12 16.29
N SER A 162 -10.46 -20.20 16.52
CA SER A 162 -10.50 -21.01 17.75
C SER A 162 -9.42 -20.66 18.76
N ASN A 163 -8.49 -19.74 18.41
CA ASN A 163 -7.32 -19.45 19.23
C ASN A 163 -7.55 -18.24 20.14
N SER A 164 -7.01 -18.30 21.36
CA SER A 164 -6.97 -17.12 22.24
C SER A 164 -6.07 -16.03 21.67
N ALA A 165 -6.27 -14.77 22.07
CA ALA A 165 -5.46 -13.64 21.61
C ALA A 165 -3.94 -13.84 21.84
N SER A 166 -3.56 -14.61 22.86
CA SER A 166 -2.17 -14.98 23.14
C SER A 166 -1.58 -15.91 22.09
N GLU A 167 -2.34 -16.90 21.63
CA GLU A 167 -1.90 -17.85 20.59
C GLU A 167 -1.80 -17.21 19.22
N ILE A 168 -2.70 -16.25 18.91
CA ILE A 168 -2.63 -15.45 17.68
C ILE A 168 -1.32 -14.64 17.64
N LYS A 169 -0.95 -14.01 18.77
CA LYS A 169 0.28 -13.23 18.88
C LYS A 169 1.53 -14.11 18.74
N GLU A 170 1.49 -15.32 19.29
CA GLU A 170 2.59 -16.27 19.20
C GLU A 170 2.78 -16.78 17.76
N LYS A 171 1.71 -17.21 17.08
CA LYS A 171 1.74 -17.61 15.67
C LYS A 171 2.27 -16.52 14.75
N LYS A 172 1.84 -15.26 14.96
CA LYS A 172 2.34 -14.12 14.17
C LYS A 172 3.84 -13.91 14.39
N SER A 173 4.32 -14.05 15.62
CA SER A 173 5.76 -13.92 15.92
C SER A 173 6.59 -15.03 15.26
N GLU A 174 6.04 -16.23 15.12
CA GLU A 174 6.70 -17.35 14.43
C GLU A 174 6.74 -17.15 12.92
N GLU A 175 5.65 -16.65 12.30
CA GLU A 175 5.65 -16.31 10.87
C GLU A 175 6.63 -15.19 10.53
N GLU A 176 6.73 -14.17 11.38
CA GLU A 176 7.72 -13.09 11.20
C GLU A 176 9.15 -13.62 11.32
N LYS A 177 9.43 -14.50 12.28
CA LYS A 177 10.73 -15.15 12.43
C LYS A 177 11.08 -16.00 11.20
N ASP A 178 10.13 -16.76 10.66
CA ASP A 178 10.36 -17.57 9.46
C ASP A 178 10.66 -16.69 8.22
N LYS A 179 9.95 -15.57 8.07
CA LYS A 179 10.24 -14.59 7.01
C LYS A 179 11.63 -13.97 7.18
N LEU A 180 12.00 -13.60 8.40
CA LEU A 180 13.31 -13.05 8.72
C LEU A 180 14.42 -14.06 8.44
N ASP A 181 14.22 -15.32 8.80
CA ASP A 181 15.18 -16.41 8.57
C ASP A 181 15.36 -16.71 7.08
N LYS A 182 14.28 -16.68 6.29
CA LYS A 182 14.34 -16.77 4.83
C LYS A 182 15.11 -15.62 4.20
N LEU A 183 14.87 -14.38 4.66
CA LEU A 183 15.62 -13.19 4.22
C LEU A 183 17.10 -13.27 4.61
N ALA A 184 17.40 -13.69 5.82
CA ALA A 184 18.78 -13.90 6.27
C ALA A 184 19.49 -14.93 5.39
N LYS A 185 18.86 -16.08 5.11
CA LYS A 185 19.40 -17.11 4.20
C LYS A 185 19.63 -16.61 2.79
N MET A 186 18.78 -15.72 2.27
CA MET A 186 19.00 -15.05 0.97
C MET A 186 20.19 -14.09 1.03
N LEU A 187 20.29 -13.27 2.09
CA LEU A 187 21.41 -12.33 2.28
C LEU A 187 22.75 -13.04 2.42
N PHE A 188 22.82 -14.20 3.08
CA PHE A 188 24.02 -15.02 3.16
C PHE A 188 24.48 -15.60 1.81
N LYS A 189 23.60 -15.76 0.85
CA LYS A 189 23.93 -16.21 -0.52
C LYS A 189 24.48 -15.09 -1.41
N LEU A 190 24.18 -13.82 -1.10
CA LEU A 190 24.62 -12.65 -1.87
C LEU A 190 26.15 -12.56 -2.02
N PRO A 191 26.97 -12.67 -0.95
CA PRO A 191 28.42 -12.62 -1.09
C PRO A 191 28.96 -13.78 -1.93
N LEU A 192 28.33 -14.94 -1.88
CA LEU A 192 28.72 -16.08 -2.72
C LEU A 192 28.44 -15.80 -4.22
N ILE A 193 27.32 -15.18 -4.54
CA ILE A 193 26.97 -14.76 -5.90
C ILE A 193 27.94 -13.68 -6.40
N ILE A 194 28.29 -12.72 -5.55
CA ILE A 194 29.28 -11.68 -5.88
C ILE A 194 30.63 -12.32 -6.17
N LEU A 195 31.08 -13.24 -5.32
CA LEU A 195 32.37 -13.90 -5.46
C LEU A 195 32.44 -14.79 -6.71
N THR A 196 31.37 -15.52 -7.02
CA THR A 196 31.37 -16.53 -8.10
C THR A 196 31.03 -15.96 -9.47
N ILE A 197 30.20 -14.91 -9.54
CA ILE A 197 29.71 -14.37 -10.81
C ILE A 197 30.29 -12.98 -11.10
N ILE A 198 30.19 -12.05 -10.15
CA ILE A 198 30.54 -10.65 -10.38
C ILE A 198 32.05 -10.45 -10.41
N LEU A 199 32.77 -11.06 -9.48
CA LEU A 199 34.23 -10.90 -9.39
C LEU A 199 34.97 -11.39 -10.63
N PRO A 200 34.66 -12.60 -11.20
CA PRO A 200 35.31 -13.04 -12.42
C PRO A 200 34.97 -12.20 -13.66
N LEU A 201 33.79 -11.58 -13.69
CA LEU A 201 33.40 -10.69 -14.80
C LEU A 201 34.10 -9.32 -14.71
N MET A 202 34.37 -8.84 -13.50
CA MET A 202 34.99 -7.52 -13.30
C MET A 202 36.53 -7.59 -13.40
N LEU A 203 37.18 -8.73 -13.06
CA LEU A 203 38.61 -8.91 -13.12
C LEU A 203 39.24 -8.61 -14.49
N PRO A 204 38.69 -9.13 -15.63
CA PRO A 204 39.25 -8.83 -16.95
C PRO A 204 39.10 -7.35 -17.32
N ILE A 205 37.99 -6.70 -16.89
CA ILE A 205 37.76 -5.27 -17.17
C ILE A 205 38.80 -4.42 -16.43
N LEU A 206 39.04 -4.72 -15.16
CA LEU A 206 40.06 -4.05 -14.36
C LEU A 206 41.48 -4.30 -14.91
N LEU A 207 41.76 -5.53 -15.39
CA LEU A 207 43.03 -5.85 -16.01
C LEU A 207 43.22 -5.07 -17.31
N ILE A 208 42.22 -4.95 -18.15
CA ILE A 208 42.27 -4.15 -19.39
C ILE A 208 42.50 -2.68 -19.06
N GLN A 209 41.80 -2.11 -18.08
CA GLN A 209 42.02 -0.74 -17.64
C GLN A 209 43.42 -0.52 -17.08
N TYR A 210 43.93 -1.47 -16.29
CA TYR A 210 45.34 -1.43 -15.81
C TYR A 210 46.35 -1.47 -16.95
N LEU A 211 46.12 -2.34 -17.94
CA LEU A 211 47.02 -2.46 -19.11
C LEU A 211 46.98 -1.20 -19.96
N ILE A 212 45.83 -0.59 -20.19
CA ILE A 212 45.70 0.69 -20.90
C ILE A 212 46.46 1.78 -20.17
N ARG A 213 46.29 1.91 -18.85
CA ARG A 213 46.97 2.90 -18.03
C ARG A 213 48.49 2.71 -18.03
N ARG A 214 48.93 1.43 -18.05
CA ARG A 214 50.37 1.10 -18.14
C ARG A 214 50.94 1.36 -19.52
N TYR A 215 50.13 1.21 -20.57
CA TYR A 215 50.51 1.51 -21.95
C TYR A 215 50.64 3.02 -22.14
N ASP A 216 49.70 3.82 -21.71
CA ASP A 216 49.74 5.28 -21.78
C ASP A 216 50.93 5.89 -21.04
N ASN A 217 51.26 5.36 -19.86
CA ASN A 217 52.44 5.78 -19.11
C ASN A 217 53.79 5.41 -19.78
N ARG A 218 53.78 4.40 -20.67
CA ARG A 218 54.97 3.98 -21.38
C ARG A 218 55.19 4.77 -22.67
N TYR A 219 54.17 5.34 -23.26
CA TYR A 219 54.21 6.11 -24.49
C TYR A 219 54.22 7.62 -24.31
N SER A 220 53.99 8.12 -23.12
CA SER A 220 54.06 9.56 -22.80
C SER A 220 55.52 10.12 -22.86
N GLY A 221 56.51 9.28 -23.18
CA GLY A 221 57.93 9.66 -23.28
C GLY A 221 58.43 9.93 -24.70
N TYR A 222 57.60 9.80 -25.74
CA TYR A 222 58.04 10.01 -27.12
C TYR A 222 57.14 11.06 -27.80
N THR A 223 57.34 12.33 -27.51
CA THR A 223 56.95 13.40 -28.46
C THR A 223 58.18 13.83 -29.19
N GLY A 224 58.28 13.31 -30.40
CA GLY A 224 59.30 13.69 -31.35
C GLY A 224 59.25 15.19 -31.68
N TYR A 225 60.41 15.74 -31.77
CA TYR A 225 60.67 17.08 -32.31
C TYR A 225 60.14 17.19 -33.75
N THR A 226 59.25 18.09 -33.99
CA THR A 226 59.08 18.69 -35.32
C THR A 226 59.52 20.15 -35.24
N GLU A 227 60.64 20.38 -35.85
CA GLU A 227 61.20 21.68 -36.12
C GLU A 227 60.23 22.43 -37.04
N ASN A 228 59.72 23.56 -36.60
CA ASN A 228 59.10 24.52 -37.51
C ASN A 228 59.55 25.94 -37.13
N HIS A 229 60.38 26.47 -37.99
CA HIS A 229 60.86 27.84 -37.96
C HIS A 229 59.66 28.83 -38.08
N ASN A 230 59.37 29.57 -37.05
CA ASN A 230 59.26 31.03 -37.06
C ASN A 230 58.68 31.57 -35.74
N ARG A 231 59.48 32.52 -35.23
CA ARG A 231 59.17 33.55 -34.22
C ARG A 231 58.75 33.14 -32.83
N GLY A 232 59.67 33.39 -31.99
CA GLY A 232 59.70 33.34 -30.55
C GLY A 232 58.57 33.98 -29.79
N TYR A 233 58.31 33.25 -28.79
CA TYR A 233 58.05 33.73 -27.44
C TYR A 233 58.22 32.51 -26.52
N TYR A 234 59.20 32.63 -25.65
CA TYR A 234 59.44 31.61 -24.60
C TYR A 234 58.43 31.76 -23.50
N VAL A 235 57.66 30.74 -23.22
CA VAL A 235 57.04 30.52 -21.90
C VAL A 235 57.46 29.14 -21.43
N SER A 236 58.42 29.09 -20.58
CA SER A 236 58.80 27.91 -19.85
C SER A 236 57.78 27.70 -18.73
N LYS A 237 57.04 26.64 -18.80
CA LYS A 237 56.28 26.15 -17.63
C LYS A 237 56.90 24.83 -17.18
N SER A 238 57.78 24.93 -16.22
CA SER A 238 58.35 23.80 -15.47
C SER A 238 57.24 23.17 -14.66
N ILE A 239 56.95 21.92 -14.97
CA ILE A 239 56.14 21.08 -14.11
C ILE A 239 57.14 20.32 -13.23
N LYS A 240 57.18 20.71 -11.95
CA LYS A 240 57.86 19.96 -10.89
C LYS A 240 57.05 18.69 -10.62
N ALA A 241 57.70 17.57 -10.81
CA ALA A 241 57.35 16.34 -10.12
C ALA A 241 57.67 16.55 -8.63
N TYR A 242 56.72 16.21 -7.79
CA TYR A 242 56.97 16.08 -6.36
C TYR A 242 56.49 14.68 -5.96
N ASN A 243 57.49 13.83 -5.80
CA ASN A 243 57.47 12.69 -4.90
C ASN A 243 57.78 13.22 -3.53
N ASP A 244 57.24 12.57 -2.57
CA ASP A 244 57.84 12.10 -1.31
C ASP A 244 56.91 12.31 -0.14
N ASP A 245 56.71 11.19 0.44
CA ASP A 245 56.59 10.86 1.85
C ASP A 245 57.05 11.96 2.81
N VAL A 246 56.38 12.06 3.93
CA VAL A 246 56.87 11.98 5.29
C VAL A 246 55.85 12.45 6.30
N ASP A 247 55.75 11.65 7.30
CA ASP A 247 55.12 11.73 8.59
C ASP A 247 55.15 13.08 9.32
N SER A 248 54.32 13.06 10.30
CA SER A 248 54.41 13.60 11.65
C SER A 248 53.75 14.94 11.96
N ASP A 249 52.86 14.76 12.86
CA ASP A 249 52.69 15.41 14.16
C ASP A 249 52.58 16.93 14.25
N ASP A 250 51.73 17.24 15.15
CA ASP A 250 51.69 18.35 16.10
C ASP A 250 50.92 19.62 15.78
N ASP A 251 49.84 19.63 16.53
CA ASP A 251 49.44 20.68 17.49
C ASP A 251 49.20 22.14 17.09
N TYR A 252 48.08 22.58 17.56
CA TYR A 252 47.91 23.78 18.40
C TYR A 252 47.38 25.07 17.78
N TYR A 253 46.38 25.54 18.48
CA TYR A 253 45.89 26.89 18.76
C TYR A 253 44.86 27.59 17.87
N HIS A 254 43.76 27.70 18.54
CA HIS A 254 43.07 28.98 18.90
C HIS A 254 42.65 29.94 17.75
N SER A 255 41.52 30.45 17.70
CA SER A 255 40.68 31.12 18.67
C SER A 255 39.68 32.04 17.98
N LYS A 256 38.55 32.17 18.64
CA LYS A 256 37.68 33.37 18.74
C LYS A 256 36.64 33.59 17.64
N LYS A 257 35.40 33.46 18.12
CA LYS A 257 34.50 34.54 18.57
C LYS A 257 33.96 35.38 17.44
N SER A 258 32.65 35.41 17.30
CA SER A 258 31.68 36.21 18.05
C SER A 258 30.28 35.89 17.55
N SER A 259 29.34 35.55 18.43
CA SER A 259 28.33 36.47 19.01
C SER A 259 27.39 37.02 17.94
N SER A 260 26.12 36.86 17.97
CA SER A 260 25.22 37.32 19.02
C SER A 260 23.79 36.86 18.71
N SER A 261 23.11 36.49 19.76
CA SER A 261 21.84 37.04 20.22
C SER A 261 20.67 36.78 19.26
N GLY A 262 19.57 36.28 19.69
CA GLY A 262 18.85 36.39 20.92
C GLY A 262 17.37 36.19 20.65
N SER A 263 16.68 35.82 21.66
CA SER A 263 15.31 36.13 22.04
C SER A 263 14.27 35.08 21.63
N SER A 264 13.89 34.18 22.52
CA SER A 264 12.81 34.30 23.54
C SER A 264 11.47 34.79 23.03
N GLY A 265 10.46 34.01 23.32
CA GLY A 265 9.04 34.32 23.28
C GLY A 265 8.26 33.08 23.04
N ASP A 266 7.83 32.46 23.94
CA ASP A 266 6.86 32.57 25.03
C ASP A 266 5.54 31.87 24.63
N SER A 267 5.18 31.04 25.53
CA SER A 267 3.97 30.30 25.75
C SER A 267 2.67 31.05 25.43
N SER A 268 1.69 30.31 24.89
CA SER A 268 0.33 30.49 25.42
C SER A 268 -0.48 29.21 25.26
N TYR A 269 -0.86 28.70 26.42
CA TYR A 269 -1.97 27.79 26.66
C TYR A 269 -3.27 28.39 26.14
N TYR A 270 -4.08 27.58 25.46
CA TYR A 270 -5.53 27.73 25.50
C TYR A 270 -6.19 26.40 25.75
N SER A 271 -6.64 26.24 26.97
CA SER A 271 -7.74 25.37 27.35
C SER A 271 -9.06 26.01 26.92
N GLY A 272 -10.00 25.21 26.49
CA GLY A 272 -11.39 25.57 26.27
C GLY A 272 -12.08 24.29 25.84
N ASP A 273 -12.56 23.58 26.68
CA ASP A 273 -13.80 23.39 27.41
C ASP A 273 -14.99 23.07 26.53
N SER A 274 -15.46 21.85 26.77
CA SER A 274 -16.82 21.32 26.82
C SER A 274 -17.89 21.95 25.89
N GLY A 275 -18.44 21.08 25.08
CA GLY A 275 -19.71 21.21 24.42
C GLY A 275 -20.36 19.87 24.16
N SER A 276 -20.88 19.23 25.20
CA SER A 276 -21.80 18.11 25.09
C SER A 276 -23.12 18.62 24.52
N SER A 277 -23.44 18.20 23.30
CA SER A 277 -24.81 18.22 22.80
C SER A 277 -25.24 16.82 22.46
N SER A 278 -25.93 16.21 23.42
CA SER A 278 -26.74 15.04 23.26
C SER A 278 -27.90 15.32 22.31
N TYR A 279 -27.85 14.75 21.13
CA TYR A 279 -29.06 14.58 20.32
C TYR A 279 -29.48 13.12 20.40
N SER A 280 -30.45 12.84 21.23
CA SER A 280 -31.26 11.64 21.16
C SER A 280 -32.18 11.75 19.94
N SER A 281 -31.87 11.02 18.88
CA SER A 281 -32.78 10.78 17.77
C SER A 281 -33.29 9.35 17.91
N GLY A 282 -34.63 9.29 17.94
CA GLY A 282 -35.39 8.08 18.24
C GLY A 282 -35.04 6.89 17.39
N ASP A 283 -34.88 5.84 18.11
CA ASP A 283 -34.73 4.47 17.69
C ASP A 283 -36.04 3.98 17.05
N SER A 284 -36.05 3.76 15.76
CA SER A 284 -37.01 2.86 15.15
C SER A 284 -36.31 1.55 14.83
N SER A 285 -36.14 0.77 15.89
CA SER A 285 -35.63 -0.60 15.82
C SER A 285 -36.63 -1.48 15.11
N SER A 286 -36.39 -1.78 13.84
CA SER A 286 -36.88 -3.00 13.24
C SER A 286 -36.05 -4.16 13.78
N SER A 287 -36.60 -4.87 14.77
CA SER A 287 -35.97 -6.03 15.38
C SER A 287 -35.89 -7.16 14.38
N TRP A 288 -34.70 -7.38 13.87
CA TRP A 288 -34.33 -8.60 13.18
C TRP A 288 -33.80 -9.59 14.24
N SER A 289 -34.55 -10.67 14.47
CA SER A 289 -34.17 -11.74 15.40
C SER A 289 -33.24 -12.75 14.72
N GLY A 290 -32.03 -12.32 14.46
CA GLY A 290 -30.93 -13.15 14.05
C GLY A 290 -29.66 -12.41 14.47
N GLY A 291 -28.98 -12.89 15.46
CA GLY A 291 -27.86 -12.40 16.27
C GLY A 291 -26.75 -11.52 15.69
N ASP A 292 -26.96 -10.84 14.59
CA ASP A 292 -25.93 -10.04 13.93
C ASP A 292 -26.15 -8.55 14.20
N SER A 293 -25.79 -8.09 15.40
CA SER A 293 -25.78 -6.65 15.64
C SER A 293 -24.52 -6.03 15.03
N TRP A 294 -24.72 -5.19 14.04
CA TRP A 294 -23.70 -4.31 13.47
C TRP A 294 -23.40 -3.19 14.48
N SER A 295 -22.32 -3.30 15.22
CA SER A 295 -21.99 -2.34 16.28
C SER A 295 -20.48 -2.22 16.52
N GLY A 296 -19.69 -2.71 15.59
CA GLY A 296 -18.25 -2.53 15.54
C GLY A 296 -17.84 -1.10 15.23
N GLY A 297 -16.57 -0.84 15.24
CA GLY A 297 -15.97 0.47 14.95
C GLY A 297 -14.49 0.33 14.60
N GLY A 298 -13.77 1.45 14.59
CA GLY A 298 -12.31 1.42 14.48
C GLY A 298 -11.80 1.07 13.09
N PHE A 299 -12.27 1.78 12.05
CA PHE A 299 -11.69 1.70 10.71
C PHE A 299 -10.82 2.94 10.48
N ASP A 300 -9.50 2.79 10.47
CA ASP A 300 -8.53 3.85 10.25
C ASP A 300 -7.74 3.67 8.95
N GLY A 301 -8.35 2.97 7.96
CA GLY A 301 -7.81 2.81 6.62
C GLY A 301 -6.90 1.60 6.43
N GLY A 302 -7.07 0.54 7.22
CA GLY A 302 -6.44 -0.75 6.94
C GLY A 302 -7.10 -1.45 5.75
N GLY A 303 -6.31 -2.20 4.96
CA GLY A 303 -6.82 -2.96 3.82
C GLY A 303 -6.08 -2.70 2.52
N SER A 304 -6.65 -3.12 1.40
CA SER A 304 -6.01 -2.96 0.09
C SER A 304 -7.04 -2.78 -1.02
N SER A 305 -6.69 -1.96 -1.99
CA SER A 305 -7.43 -1.78 -3.25
C SER A 305 -6.78 -2.53 -4.39
N GLY A 306 -7.56 -2.82 -5.42
CA GLY A 306 -7.08 -3.42 -6.66
C GLY A 306 -8.03 -3.17 -7.81
N ASP A 307 -7.58 -3.52 -9.00
CA ASP A 307 -8.32 -3.47 -10.26
C ASP A 307 -8.21 -4.83 -10.98
N TRP A 308 -9.14 -5.08 -11.96
CA TRP A 308 -9.15 -6.31 -12.75
C TRP A 308 -9.38 -6.10 -14.24
#